data_b28c38d4cb918857b17123b56b40d344
#
_entry.id   b28c38d4cb918857b17123b56b40d344
#
_cell.length_a   1.000
_cell.length_b   1.000
_cell.length_c   1.000
_cell.angle_alpha   90.00
_cell.angle_beta   90.00
_cell.angle_gamma   90.00
#
_symmetry.space_group_name_H-M   'P 1'
#
loop_
_entity.id
_entity.type
_entity.pdbx_description
1 polymer ?
#
loop_
_entity_poly.entity_id
_entity_poly.type
_entity_poly.pdbx_seq_one_letter_code
_entity_poly.pdbx_strand_id
1 'polypeptide(L)'
;WIGIEGTSIIAKEKEKELLEHFSAAFVDTAKGFDQYLSVLPDSRIAVEHGVSAMHDVTEGGIYGALWEVAEASGIGLEIDLKAIPIRQETVEICEYFELNPYYLISSGCMLMAADRGHDLVRKLEAAGIPAAVIGKATGGRGRRIWNGGEESYLERPKTDELYKIYQN
;
A
#
# COMPACT_ATOMS: atom_id res chain seq x y z
N TRP A 1 -3.25 1.60 -4.93
CA TRP A 1 -3.38 2.31 -3.64
C TRP A 1 -3.14 1.34 -2.49
N ILE A 2 -2.47 1.80 -1.40
CA ILE A 2 -2.32 1.01 -0.19
C ILE A 2 -3.58 1.06 0.69
N GLY A 3 -3.73 0.06 1.58
CA GLY A 3 -4.75 0.01 2.63
C GLY A 3 -6.20 -0.19 2.16
N ILE A 4 -6.47 -0.42 0.88
CA ILE A 4 -7.84 -0.50 0.37
C ILE A 4 -8.63 -1.68 0.91
N GLU A 5 -8.01 -2.84 1.09
CA GLU A 5 -8.66 -4.00 1.70
C GLU A 5 -9.02 -3.72 3.16
N GLY A 6 -8.03 -3.29 3.96
CA GLY A 6 -8.26 -2.97 5.37
C GLY A 6 -9.30 -1.87 5.55
N THR A 7 -9.27 -0.82 4.70
CA THR A 7 -10.28 0.23 4.70
C THR A 7 -11.68 -0.31 4.43
N SER A 8 -11.82 -1.20 3.43
CA SER A 8 -13.11 -1.81 3.11
C SER A 8 -13.64 -2.68 4.26
N ILE A 9 -12.76 -3.46 4.89
CA ILE A 9 -13.12 -4.29 6.05
C ILE A 9 -13.58 -3.40 7.20
N ILE A 10 -12.79 -2.39 7.58
CA ILE A 10 -13.13 -1.47 8.68
C ILE A 10 -14.45 -0.75 8.39
N ALA A 11 -14.63 -0.25 7.16
CA ALA A 11 -15.85 0.46 6.78
C ALA A 11 -17.11 -0.41 6.86
N LYS A 12 -17.00 -1.73 6.65
CA LYS A 12 -18.11 -2.68 6.80
C LYS A 12 -18.34 -3.07 8.25
N GLU A 13 -17.29 -3.38 9.00
CA GLU A 13 -17.37 -3.84 10.40
C GLU A 13 -17.79 -2.72 11.35
N LYS A 14 -17.32 -1.49 11.10
CA LYS A 14 -17.55 -0.31 11.94
C LYS A 14 -18.50 0.71 11.29
N GLU A 15 -19.35 0.28 10.37
CA GLU A 15 -20.23 1.17 9.57
C GLU A 15 -21.04 2.13 10.44
N LYS A 16 -21.68 1.64 11.50
CA LYS A 16 -22.51 2.47 12.40
C LYS A 16 -21.71 3.58 13.05
N GLU A 17 -20.53 3.23 13.56
CA GLU A 17 -19.62 4.17 14.22
C GLU A 17 -19.10 5.22 13.23
N LEU A 18 -18.71 4.80 12.03
CA LEU A 18 -18.22 5.70 10.98
C LEU A 18 -19.32 6.67 10.48
N LEU A 19 -20.58 6.23 10.42
CA LEU A 19 -21.72 7.09 10.03
C LEU A 19 -22.03 8.19 11.06
N GLU A 20 -21.52 8.11 12.28
CA GLU A 20 -21.63 9.18 13.28
C GLU A 20 -20.64 10.34 12.99
N HIS A 21 -19.56 10.07 12.23
CA HIS A 21 -18.47 11.03 11.97
C HIS A 21 -18.29 11.40 10.49
N PHE A 22 -18.65 10.50 9.58
CA PHE A 22 -18.49 10.67 8.14
C PHE A 22 -19.83 10.61 7.40
N SER A 23 -19.88 11.21 6.21
CA SER A 23 -21.06 11.11 5.36
C SER A 23 -21.30 9.68 4.86
N ALA A 24 -22.57 9.33 4.61
CA ALA A 24 -22.91 8.01 4.05
C ALA A 24 -22.19 7.76 2.71
N ALA A 25 -22.06 8.77 1.85
CA ALA A 25 -21.34 8.65 0.59
C ALA A 25 -19.84 8.30 0.79
N PHE A 26 -19.20 8.86 1.81
CA PHE A 26 -17.81 8.53 2.16
C PHE A 26 -17.68 7.07 2.62
N VAL A 27 -18.55 6.64 3.56
CA VAL A 27 -18.54 5.27 4.08
C VAL A 27 -18.85 4.26 2.98
N ASP A 28 -19.82 4.53 2.10
CA ASP A 28 -20.14 3.67 0.97
C ASP A 28 -18.99 3.57 -0.03
N THR A 29 -18.27 4.67 -0.27
CA THR A 29 -17.06 4.65 -1.11
C THR A 29 -15.99 3.73 -0.49
N ALA A 30 -15.71 3.87 0.78
CA ALA A 30 -14.72 3.04 1.49
C ALA A 30 -15.10 1.56 1.50
N LYS A 31 -16.38 1.23 1.75
CA LYS A 31 -16.90 -0.14 1.66
C LYS A 31 -16.71 -0.77 0.28
N GLY A 32 -16.83 0.04 -0.78
CA GLY A 32 -16.71 -0.39 -2.17
C GLY A 32 -15.27 -0.64 -2.63
N PHE A 33 -14.25 -0.45 -1.80
CA PHE A 33 -12.86 -0.69 -2.18
C PHE A 33 -12.54 -2.15 -2.45
N ASP A 34 -13.34 -3.10 -1.97
CA ASP A 34 -13.20 -4.52 -2.28
C ASP A 34 -13.29 -4.86 -3.79
N GLN A 35 -13.87 -3.99 -4.60
CA GLN A 35 -13.86 -4.14 -6.06
C GLN A 35 -12.45 -4.06 -6.69
N TYR A 36 -11.45 -3.54 -5.98
CA TYR A 36 -10.09 -3.33 -6.46
C TYR A 36 -9.07 -4.37 -5.98
N LEU A 37 -9.52 -5.48 -5.38
CA LEU A 37 -8.62 -6.46 -4.76
C LEU A 37 -7.83 -7.32 -5.77
N SER A 38 -8.24 -7.36 -7.04
CA SER A 38 -7.56 -8.16 -8.06
C SER A 38 -6.34 -7.44 -8.62
N VAL A 39 -5.17 -8.06 -8.51
CA VAL A 39 -3.90 -7.60 -9.08
C VAL A 39 -3.50 -8.34 -10.37
N LEU A 40 -4.41 -9.14 -10.94
CA LEU A 40 -4.15 -9.88 -12.17
C LEU A 40 -3.88 -8.99 -13.40
N PRO A 41 -4.61 -7.87 -13.61
CA PRO A 41 -4.29 -6.94 -14.71
C PRO A 41 -2.90 -6.31 -14.53
N ASP A 42 -2.57 -5.92 -13.30
CA ASP A 42 -1.27 -5.32 -12.92
C ASP A 42 -0.12 -6.28 -13.24
N SER A 43 -0.23 -7.53 -12.79
CA SER A 43 0.82 -8.54 -12.96
C SER A 43 1.06 -8.89 -14.43
N ARG A 44 0.02 -8.92 -15.26
CA ARG A 44 0.17 -9.16 -16.72
C ARG A 44 1.01 -8.07 -17.38
N ILE A 45 0.68 -6.81 -17.12
CA ILE A 45 1.42 -5.66 -17.66
C ILE A 45 2.86 -5.67 -17.15
N ALA A 46 3.07 -6.02 -15.86
CA ALA A 46 4.38 -6.12 -15.25
C ALA A 46 5.25 -7.18 -15.94
N VAL A 47 4.72 -8.37 -16.17
CA VAL A 47 5.42 -9.47 -16.89
C VAL A 47 5.79 -9.05 -18.31
N GLU A 48 4.86 -8.45 -19.05
CA GLU A 48 5.11 -7.94 -20.42
C GLU A 48 6.14 -6.81 -20.45
N HIS A 49 6.23 -6.01 -19.38
CA HIS A 49 7.26 -4.97 -19.26
C HIS A 49 8.64 -5.56 -18.96
N GLY A 50 8.71 -6.71 -18.29
CA GLY A 50 9.94 -7.35 -17.86
C GLY A 50 10.43 -6.83 -16.50
N VAL A 51 9.55 -6.80 -15.50
CA VAL A 51 9.93 -6.48 -14.11
C VAL A 51 10.89 -7.52 -13.56
N SER A 52 11.80 -7.11 -12.68
CA SER A 52 12.77 -8.00 -12.03
C SER A 52 12.20 -8.69 -10.78
N ALA A 53 11.19 -8.09 -10.15
CA ALA A 53 10.46 -8.67 -9.03
C ALA A 53 9.05 -8.06 -8.93
N MET A 54 8.12 -8.80 -8.38
CA MET A 54 6.80 -8.29 -7.99
C MET A 54 6.31 -9.08 -6.76
N HIS A 55 5.56 -8.38 -5.93
CA HIS A 55 5.03 -8.88 -4.67
C HIS A 55 3.66 -8.24 -4.42
N ASP A 56 2.65 -9.04 -4.17
CA ASP A 56 1.36 -8.52 -3.73
C ASP A 56 1.46 -8.00 -2.29
N VAL A 57 0.82 -6.86 -2.06
CA VAL A 57 0.86 -6.20 -0.75
C VAL A 57 -0.33 -6.67 0.05
N THR A 58 -0.09 -7.54 1.02
CA THR A 58 -1.13 -8.17 1.85
C THR A 58 -1.00 -7.78 3.32
N GLU A 59 -1.05 -8.74 4.23
CA GLU A 59 -0.92 -8.52 5.68
C GLU A 59 0.42 -7.84 6.03
N GLY A 60 0.37 -6.86 6.94
CA GLY A 60 1.50 -6.02 7.28
C GLY A 60 1.70 -4.83 6.33
N GLY A 61 0.81 -4.68 5.34
CA GLY A 61 0.75 -3.54 4.44
C GLY A 61 1.99 -3.33 3.58
N ILE A 62 2.15 -2.10 3.07
CA ILE A 62 3.28 -1.77 2.18
C ILE A 62 4.64 -1.88 2.90
N TYR A 63 4.69 -1.62 4.21
CA TYR A 63 5.93 -1.77 4.96
C TYR A 63 6.34 -3.24 5.08
N GLY A 64 5.38 -4.15 5.27
CA GLY A 64 5.61 -5.59 5.22
C GLY A 64 6.19 -6.02 3.88
N ALA A 65 5.52 -5.67 2.79
CA ALA A 65 5.95 -6.04 1.43
C ALA A 65 7.34 -5.47 1.06
N LEU A 66 7.61 -4.21 1.40
CA LEU A 66 8.94 -3.59 1.20
C LEU A 66 10.04 -4.33 1.97
N TRP A 67 9.75 -4.71 3.22
CA TRP A 67 10.69 -5.49 4.03
C TRP A 67 10.96 -6.85 3.40
N GLU A 68 9.92 -7.58 3.03
CA GLU A 68 10.01 -8.93 2.47
C GLU A 68 10.76 -8.97 1.15
N VAL A 69 10.45 -8.04 0.24
CA VAL A 69 11.19 -7.91 -1.04
C VAL A 69 12.66 -7.59 -0.81
N ALA A 70 12.96 -6.66 0.10
CA ALA A 70 14.34 -6.29 0.40
C ALA A 70 15.13 -7.43 1.04
N GLU A 71 14.49 -8.17 1.97
CA GLU A 71 15.10 -9.32 2.65
C GLU A 71 15.36 -10.47 1.67
N ALA A 72 14.36 -10.85 0.89
CA ALA A 72 14.45 -11.95 -0.08
C ALA A 72 15.49 -11.67 -1.19
N SER A 73 15.63 -10.40 -1.57
CA SER A 73 16.57 -9.98 -2.62
C SER A 73 17.96 -9.59 -2.10
N GLY A 74 18.13 -9.46 -0.77
CA GLY A 74 19.39 -9.05 -0.15
C GLY A 74 19.83 -7.61 -0.49
N ILE A 75 18.86 -6.71 -0.74
CA ILE A 75 19.08 -5.33 -1.19
C ILE A 75 18.69 -4.31 -0.11
N GLY A 76 19.17 -3.09 -0.29
CA GLY A 76 18.66 -1.91 0.40
C GLY A 76 17.55 -1.22 -0.39
N LEU A 77 16.86 -0.28 0.28
CA LEU A 77 15.79 0.53 -0.30
C LEU A 77 15.97 2.00 0.09
N GLU A 78 15.58 2.88 -0.81
CA GLU A 78 15.32 4.30 -0.56
C GLU A 78 13.90 4.61 -1.04
N ILE A 79 12.99 4.88 -0.10
CA ILE A 79 11.55 5.06 -0.36
C ILE A 79 11.15 6.49 -0.01
N ASP A 80 10.42 7.14 -0.91
CA ASP A 80 9.72 8.40 -0.64
C ASP A 80 8.30 8.08 -0.16
N LEU A 81 8.04 8.30 1.12
CA LEU A 81 6.76 8.02 1.74
C LEU A 81 5.61 8.80 1.09
N LYS A 82 5.88 10.03 0.65
CA LYS A 82 4.88 10.90 0.01
C LYS A 82 4.50 10.45 -1.40
N ALA A 83 5.35 9.63 -2.04
CA ALA A 83 5.06 9.09 -3.36
C ALA A 83 4.16 7.84 -3.32
N ILE A 84 3.92 7.27 -2.13
CA ILE A 84 3.08 6.07 -2.00
C ILE A 84 1.61 6.46 -2.19
N PRO A 85 0.91 5.90 -3.20
CA PRO A 85 -0.49 6.23 -3.46
C PRO A 85 -1.40 5.71 -2.36
N ILE A 86 -2.18 6.61 -1.77
CA ILE A 86 -3.17 6.30 -0.74
C ILE A 86 -4.47 7.09 -1.01
N ARG A 87 -5.61 6.49 -0.73
CA ARG A 87 -6.91 7.15 -0.85
C ARG A 87 -7.22 7.97 0.39
N GLN A 88 -7.96 9.08 0.20
CA GLN A 88 -8.38 9.93 1.32
C GLN A 88 -9.20 9.15 2.35
N GLU A 89 -10.08 8.26 1.89
CA GLU A 89 -10.91 7.44 2.75
C GLU A 89 -10.05 6.54 3.67
N THR A 90 -8.96 6.00 3.14
CA THR A 90 -8.00 5.20 3.93
C THR A 90 -7.32 6.07 4.99
N VAL A 91 -6.88 7.28 4.62
CA VAL A 91 -6.21 8.20 5.56
C VAL A 91 -7.15 8.56 6.71
N GLU A 92 -8.36 9.04 6.41
CA GLU A 92 -9.34 9.51 7.40
C GLU A 92 -9.80 8.37 8.34
N ILE A 93 -10.07 7.17 7.78
CA ILE A 93 -10.47 6.02 8.60
C ILE A 93 -9.31 5.56 9.49
N CYS A 94 -8.09 5.52 8.97
CA CYS A 94 -6.93 5.17 9.78
C CYS A 94 -6.67 6.21 10.88
N GLU A 95 -6.81 7.50 10.59
CA GLU A 95 -6.67 8.56 11.59
C GLU A 95 -7.72 8.42 12.68
N TYR A 96 -8.98 8.18 12.33
CA TYR A 96 -10.07 8.01 13.27
C TYR A 96 -9.85 6.84 14.25
N PHE A 97 -9.33 5.70 13.78
CA PHE A 97 -9.03 4.53 14.60
C PHE A 97 -7.60 4.47 15.12
N GLU A 98 -6.80 5.53 14.97
CA GLU A 98 -5.39 5.60 15.38
C GLU A 98 -4.52 4.48 14.77
N LEU A 99 -4.77 4.14 13.50
CA LEU A 99 -4.06 3.11 12.74
C LEU A 99 -2.97 3.72 11.85
N ASN A 100 -1.89 2.97 11.64
CA ASN A 100 -0.90 3.34 10.64
C ASN A 100 -1.24 2.71 9.29
N PRO A 101 -1.65 3.50 8.27
CA PRO A 101 -2.08 2.97 6.97
C PRO A 101 -0.99 2.21 6.21
N TYR A 102 0.29 2.43 6.52
CA TYR A 102 1.40 1.74 5.87
C TYR A 102 1.61 0.30 6.38
N TYR A 103 1.03 -0.04 7.54
CA TYR A 103 0.98 -1.40 8.10
C TYR A 103 -0.40 -2.06 7.95
N LEU A 104 -1.36 -1.39 7.30
CA LEU A 104 -2.72 -1.90 7.10
C LEU A 104 -2.75 -2.84 5.89
N ILE A 105 -3.38 -3.99 6.03
CA ILE A 105 -3.59 -4.98 4.96
C ILE A 105 -4.05 -4.32 3.65
N SER A 106 -3.43 -4.68 2.54
CA SER A 106 -3.49 -3.91 1.30
C SER A 106 -3.66 -4.78 0.05
N SER A 107 -4.36 -5.93 0.12
CA SER A 107 -4.67 -6.69 -1.09
C SER A 107 -5.32 -5.78 -2.15
N GLY A 108 -4.97 -6.00 -3.40
CA GLY A 108 -5.28 -5.07 -4.50
C GLY A 108 -4.16 -4.07 -4.80
N CYS A 109 -3.07 -4.12 -4.03
CA CYS A 109 -1.85 -3.35 -4.28
C CYS A 109 -0.71 -4.30 -4.66
N MET A 110 0.08 -3.92 -5.67
CA MET A 110 1.24 -4.69 -6.13
C MET A 110 2.51 -3.84 -6.03
N LEU A 111 3.53 -4.37 -5.35
CA LEU A 111 4.87 -3.80 -5.33
C LEU A 111 5.69 -4.43 -6.48
N MET A 112 6.35 -3.61 -7.27
CA MET A 112 7.12 -4.05 -8.44
C MET A 112 8.49 -3.41 -8.45
N ALA A 113 9.51 -4.15 -8.93
CA ALA A 113 10.84 -3.61 -9.21
C ALA A 113 11.14 -3.71 -10.71
N ALA A 114 11.54 -2.60 -11.31
CA ALA A 114 11.83 -2.50 -12.73
C ALA A 114 12.93 -1.46 -13.01
N ASP A 115 13.80 -1.73 -14.00
CA ASP A 115 14.84 -0.78 -14.41
C ASP A 115 14.27 0.52 -14.99
N ARG A 116 13.09 0.44 -15.62
CA ARG A 116 12.38 1.57 -16.22
C ARG A 116 11.02 1.79 -15.54
N GLY A 117 11.04 2.09 -14.23
CA GLY A 117 9.82 2.23 -13.42
C GLY A 117 8.82 3.25 -13.97
N HIS A 118 9.27 4.40 -14.45
CA HIS A 118 8.38 5.41 -15.04
C HIS A 118 7.71 4.94 -16.35
N ASP A 119 8.36 4.07 -17.13
CA ASP A 119 7.75 3.48 -18.33
C ASP A 119 6.67 2.48 -17.93
N LEU A 120 6.91 1.70 -16.89
CA LEU A 120 5.91 0.78 -16.33
C LEU A 120 4.69 1.54 -15.80
N VAL A 121 4.90 2.61 -15.04
CA VAL A 121 3.82 3.48 -14.55
C VAL A 121 2.95 3.96 -15.71
N ARG A 122 3.55 4.50 -16.80
CA ARG A 122 2.76 4.95 -17.96
C ARG A 122 1.93 3.84 -18.60
N LYS A 123 2.44 2.59 -18.65
CA LYS A 123 1.67 1.45 -19.18
C LYS A 123 0.49 1.07 -18.28
N LEU A 124 0.71 1.06 -16.97
CA LEU A 124 -0.34 0.78 -15.99
C LEU A 124 -1.44 1.86 -16.04
N GLU A 125 -1.06 3.12 -16.05
CA GLU A 125 -1.99 4.25 -16.15
C GLU A 125 -2.79 4.25 -17.46
N ALA A 126 -2.15 3.89 -18.58
CA ALA A 126 -2.84 3.74 -19.87
C ALA A 126 -3.88 2.61 -19.86
N ALA A 127 -3.74 1.64 -18.96
CA ALA A 127 -4.72 0.59 -18.70
C ALA A 127 -5.74 0.94 -17.60
N GLY A 128 -5.71 2.18 -17.08
CA GLY A 128 -6.58 2.64 -16.01
C GLY A 128 -6.17 2.18 -14.61
N ILE A 129 -4.94 1.67 -14.44
CA ILE A 129 -4.40 1.19 -13.17
C ILE A 129 -3.51 2.29 -12.57
N PRO A 130 -3.89 2.91 -11.45
CA PRO A 130 -3.07 3.92 -10.79
C PRO A 130 -1.76 3.32 -10.29
N ALA A 131 -0.65 3.97 -10.61
CA ALA A 131 0.68 3.52 -10.22
C ALA A 131 1.60 4.71 -9.93
N ALA A 132 2.65 4.49 -9.14
CA ALA A 132 3.67 5.49 -8.87
C ALA A 132 5.04 4.84 -8.66
N VAL A 133 6.11 5.57 -9.01
CA VAL A 133 7.47 5.21 -8.58
C VAL A 133 7.64 5.75 -7.16
N ILE A 134 7.75 4.85 -6.18
CA ILE A 134 7.83 5.19 -4.76
C ILE A 134 9.26 5.21 -4.22
N GLY A 135 10.24 4.86 -5.03
CA GLY A 135 11.63 4.81 -4.59
C GLY A 135 12.51 3.97 -5.50
N LYS A 136 13.61 3.50 -4.96
CA LYS A 136 14.59 2.69 -5.68
C LYS A 136 15.24 1.63 -4.80
N ALA A 137 15.62 0.52 -5.43
CA ALA A 137 16.53 -0.47 -4.85
C ALA A 137 17.97 0.09 -4.81
N THR A 138 18.71 -0.25 -3.76
CA THR A 138 20.10 0.18 -3.56
C THR A 138 21.00 -1.00 -3.22
N GLY A 139 22.30 -0.85 -3.40
CA GLY A 139 23.27 -1.80 -2.86
C GLY A 139 23.29 -1.78 -1.32
N GLY A 140 23.74 -2.89 -0.72
CA GLY A 140 23.77 -3.03 0.73
C GLY A 140 22.41 -3.44 1.33
N ARG A 141 22.19 -3.18 2.63
CA ARG A 141 20.98 -3.62 3.36
C ARG A 141 20.22 -2.49 4.06
N GLY A 142 20.62 -1.24 3.82
CA GLY A 142 19.93 -0.08 4.40
C GLY A 142 18.54 0.10 3.79
N ARG A 143 17.51 0.20 4.60
CA ARG A 143 16.12 0.36 4.16
C ARG A 143 15.62 1.71 4.69
N ARG A 144 15.85 2.76 3.91
CA ARG A 144 15.58 4.14 4.29
C ARG A 144 14.23 4.60 3.78
N ILE A 145 13.52 5.36 4.61
CA ILE A 145 12.25 6.01 4.28
C ILE A 145 12.43 7.50 4.47
N TRP A 146 12.09 8.25 3.46
CA TRP A 146 12.09 9.71 3.46
C TRP A 146 10.69 10.26 3.56
N ASN A 147 10.45 11.14 4.52
CA ASN A 147 9.18 11.86 4.68
C ASN A 147 9.45 13.36 4.72
N GLY A 148 9.40 14.03 3.56
CA GLY A 148 9.54 15.49 3.48
C GLY A 148 10.85 16.06 3.99
N GLY A 149 11.95 15.30 3.90
CA GLY A 149 13.28 15.69 4.39
C GLY A 149 13.71 15.00 5.68
N GLU A 150 12.81 14.33 6.35
CA GLU A 150 13.12 13.48 7.50
C GLU A 150 13.45 12.07 7.04
N GLU A 151 14.57 11.52 7.56
CA GLU A 151 15.01 10.16 7.30
C GLU A 151 14.62 9.25 8.45
N SER A 152 14.06 8.10 8.12
CA SER A 152 13.79 7.00 9.05
C SER A 152 14.16 5.66 8.42
N TYR A 153 14.06 4.58 9.18
CA TYR A 153 14.37 3.24 8.69
C TYR A 153 13.13 2.35 8.75
N LEU A 154 12.96 1.55 7.70
CA LEU A 154 11.94 0.52 7.69
C LEU A 154 12.25 -0.54 8.75
N GLU A 155 11.37 -0.65 9.72
CA GLU A 155 11.47 -1.66 10.77
C GLU A 155 10.97 -3.03 10.28
N ARG A 156 11.37 -4.08 10.98
CA ARG A 156 10.82 -5.42 10.74
C ARG A 156 9.29 -5.39 10.90
N PRO A 157 8.53 -6.10 10.03
CA PRO A 157 7.08 -6.15 10.13
C PRO A 157 6.59 -6.55 11.50
N LYS A 158 5.55 -5.87 11.96
CA LYS A 158 4.78 -6.13 13.18
C LYS A 158 3.43 -6.73 12.78
N THR A 159 2.59 -6.99 13.77
CA THR A 159 1.19 -7.38 13.55
C THR A 159 0.47 -6.32 12.71
N ASP A 160 -0.40 -6.75 11.81
CA ASP A 160 -1.21 -5.86 10.97
C ASP A 160 -2.06 -4.92 11.81
N GLU A 161 -2.19 -3.68 11.36
CA GLU A 161 -2.96 -2.64 12.07
C GLU A 161 -4.46 -2.96 12.13
N LEU A 162 -4.99 -3.75 11.19
CA LEU A 162 -6.39 -4.16 11.17
C LEU A 162 -6.82 -4.81 12.50
N TYR A 163 -5.95 -5.58 13.13
CA TYR A 163 -6.31 -6.29 14.36
C TYR A 163 -6.59 -5.38 15.55
N LYS A 164 -6.13 -4.13 15.52
CA LYS A 164 -6.39 -3.16 16.59
C LYS A 164 -7.88 -2.80 16.73
N ILE A 165 -8.65 -2.81 15.64
CA ILE A 165 -10.09 -2.49 15.70
C ILE A 165 -10.92 -3.51 16.47
N TYR A 166 -10.37 -4.69 16.75
CA TYR A 166 -11.02 -5.76 17.51
C TYR A 166 -10.56 -5.85 18.98
N GLN A 167 -9.61 -4.99 19.38
CA GLN A 167 -9.03 -5.02 20.73
C GLN A 167 -9.71 -4.04 21.70
N ASN A 168 -10.69 -3.26 21.25
CA ASN A 168 -11.45 -2.27 22.03
C ASN A 168 -12.85 -2.77 22.36
#